data_d636beec0314aabe35ef5edf0e556dd9
#
_entry.id   d636beec0314aabe35ef5edf0e556dd9
#
_cell.length_a   1.000
_cell.length_b   1.000
_cell.length_c   1.000
_cell.angle_alpha   90.00
_cell.angle_beta   90.00
_cell.angle_gamma   90.00
#
_symmetry.space_group_name_H-M   'P 1'
#
loop_
_entity.id
_entity.type
_entity.pdbx_description
1 polymer ?
#
loop_
_entity_poly.entity_id
_entity_poly.type
_entity_poly.pdbx_seq_one_letter_code
_entity_poly.pdbx_strand_id
1 'polypeptide(L)'
;GPPLLVTFQEKFGVDAAMADKLVKKYRERYTNKGLLESKLYDGIKELLAKLKAENIKLGIASSKPQDYVEALLDHYGVKSYFDVICGVTFSADCESKANIISRCLKELDTSGNESIMVGDKKYDIEGAKANMIDSVGVLWGYGNRVEFAGAGAKFVAEKIDDIFSIALGYFEQTQEVQGIFSGRIIDVHNDKVMLVDGDIADREVVDHPGGVGIIGLTDENEILLVRQFRYPYKETIYEIPAGKLEKGEDPRQAGIREFSEECGAKAEVFESLGEIYPSPGY
;
A
#
# COMPACT_ATOMS: atom_id res chain seq x y z
N GLY A 1 10.65 -7.25 17.12
CA GLY A 1 11.50 -6.53 18.07
C GLY A 1 12.37 -7.49 18.87
N PRO A 2 13.36 -6.98 19.63
CA PRO A 2 14.19 -7.85 20.49
C PRO A 2 13.32 -8.59 21.52
N PRO A 3 13.80 -9.72 22.07
CA PRO A 3 13.11 -10.43 23.13
C PRO A 3 12.78 -9.51 24.31
N LEU A 4 11.62 -9.70 24.94
CA LEU A 4 11.17 -8.84 26.04
C LEU A 4 12.19 -8.75 27.18
N LEU A 5 12.86 -9.87 27.50
CA LEU A 5 13.91 -9.92 28.52
C LEU A 5 15.04 -8.92 28.20
N VAL A 6 15.55 -8.97 26.98
CA VAL A 6 16.61 -8.06 26.50
C VAL A 6 16.11 -6.62 26.50
N THR A 7 14.87 -6.40 26.05
CA THR A 7 14.26 -5.06 26.05
C THR A 7 14.19 -4.46 27.45
N PHE A 8 13.78 -5.24 28.46
CA PHE A 8 13.68 -4.75 29.84
C PHE A 8 15.06 -4.45 30.42
N GLN A 9 16.06 -5.30 30.14
CA GLN A 9 17.43 -5.07 30.61
C GLN A 9 18.06 -3.83 29.96
N GLU A 10 18.00 -3.73 28.62
CA GLU A 10 18.67 -2.63 27.90
C GLU A 10 17.97 -1.27 28.06
N LYS A 11 16.63 -1.24 28.00
CA LYS A 11 15.90 0.03 28.04
C LYS A 11 15.61 0.54 29.45
N PHE A 12 15.48 -0.36 30.41
CA PHE A 12 15.13 0.01 31.79
C PHE A 12 16.26 -0.21 32.79
N GLY A 13 17.40 -0.77 32.34
CA GLY A 13 18.59 -0.96 33.19
C GLY A 13 18.37 -1.93 34.36
N VAL A 14 17.43 -2.84 34.25
CA VAL A 14 17.11 -3.81 35.30
C VAL A 14 17.98 -5.06 35.17
N ASP A 15 18.24 -5.73 36.30
CA ASP A 15 18.94 -7.01 36.31
C ASP A 15 18.08 -8.15 35.73
N ALA A 16 18.70 -9.30 35.47
CA ALA A 16 18.03 -10.44 34.85
C ALA A 16 16.84 -10.96 35.70
N ALA A 17 16.94 -10.94 37.02
CA ALA A 17 15.88 -11.44 37.91
C ALA A 17 14.66 -10.51 37.90
N MET A 18 14.89 -9.20 37.87
CA MET A 18 13.82 -8.21 37.72
C MET A 18 13.21 -8.25 36.33
N ALA A 19 14.03 -8.35 35.27
CA ALA A 19 13.56 -8.47 33.90
C ALA A 19 12.63 -9.68 33.75
N ASP A 20 12.96 -10.83 34.34
CA ASP A 20 12.13 -12.03 34.31
C ASP A 20 10.77 -11.82 35.00
N LYS A 21 10.75 -11.13 36.15
CA LYS A 21 9.49 -10.75 36.83
C LYS A 21 8.64 -9.83 35.97
N LEU A 22 9.26 -8.84 35.30
CA LEU A 22 8.56 -7.92 34.41
C LEU A 22 7.99 -8.63 33.18
N VAL A 23 8.75 -9.57 32.60
CA VAL A 23 8.27 -10.42 31.50
C VAL A 23 7.04 -11.22 31.90
N LYS A 24 7.06 -11.86 33.09
CA LYS A 24 5.91 -12.61 33.62
C LYS A 24 4.69 -11.72 33.78
N LYS A 25 4.86 -10.55 34.40
CA LYS A 25 3.77 -9.58 34.61
C LYS A 25 3.19 -9.02 33.30
N TYR A 26 4.08 -8.73 32.34
CA TYR A 26 3.68 -8.34 31.00
C TYR A 26 2.87 -9.44 30.30
N ARG A 27 3.34 -10.70 30.34
CA ARG A 27 2.64 -11.83 29.74
C ARG A 27 1.26 -12.06 30.36
N GLU A 28 1.11 -11.97 31.68
CA GLU A 28 -0.19 -12.06 32.37
C GLU A 28 -1.20 -11.03 31.80
N ARG A 29 -0.81 -9.76 31.74
CA ARG A 29 -1.68 -8.71 31.20
C ARG A 29 -1.94 -8.89 29.71
N TYR A 30 -0.88 -9.22 28.96
CA TYR A 30 -0.98 -9.39 27.51
C TYR A 30 -1.93 -10.51 27.13
N THR A 31 -1.81 -11.67 27.76
CA THR A 31 -2.69 -12.83 27.50
C THR A 31 -4.16 -12.52 27.86
N ASN A 32 -4.38 -11.86 28.99
CA ASN A 32 -5.74 -11.63 29.49
C ASN A 32 -6.47 -10.48 28.79
N LYS A 33 -5.76 -9.45 28.33
CA LYS A 33 -6.35 -8.22 27.76
C LYS A 33 -5.60 -7.70 26.52
N GLY A 34 -4.28 -7.56 26.60
CA GLY A 34 -3.48 -6.85 25.61
C GLY A 34 -3.48 -7.52 24.22
N LEU A 35 -3.69 -8.82 24.15
CA LEU A 35 -3.70 -9.57 22.89
C LEU A 35 -4.77 -9.03 21.95
N LEU A 36 -5.96 -8.75 22.45
CA LEU A 36 -7.12 -8.32 21.65
C LEU A 36 -7.32 -6.78 21.65
N GLU A 37 -6.40 -6.01 22.24
CA GLU A 37 -6.43 -4.55 22.23
C GLU A 37 -5.92 -3.95 20.90
N SER A 38 -5.25 -4.75 20.06
CA SER A 38 -4.78 -4.33 18.73
C SER A 38 -5.94 -4.26 17.73
N LYS A 39 -5.71 -3.54 16.64
CA LYS A 39 -6.66 -3.46 15.51
C LYS A 39 -5.95 -3.88 14.23
N LEU A 40 -6.71 -4.48 13.34
CA LEU A 40 -6.27 -4.71 11.98
C LEU A 40 -6.21 -3.37 11.25
N TYR A 41 -5.18 -3.16 10.43
CA TYR A 41 -5.13 -1.99 9.56
C TYR A 41 -6.25 -2.07 8.51
N ASP A 42 -6.84 -0.91 8.20
CA ASP A 42 -7.90 -0.80 7.19
C ASP A 42 -7.35 -1.24 5.82
N GLY A 43 -8.14 -2.02 5.06
CA GLY A 43 -7.74 -2.55 3.75
C GLY A 43 -6.98 -3.88 3.77
N ILE A 44 -6.55 -4.40 4.93
CA ILE A 44 -5.82 -5.68 4.99
C ILE A 44 -6.69 -6.87 4.56
N LYS A 45 -7.97 -6.91 4.92
CA LYS A 45 -8.86 -8.02 4.53
C LYS A 45 -9.06 -8.05 3.01
N GLU A 46 -9.24 -6.89 2.43
CA GLU A 46 -9.38 -6.67 0.99
C GLU A 46 -8.10 -7.11 0.26
N LEU A 47 -6.93 -6.71 0.76
CA LEU A 47 -5.64 -7.13 0.21
C LEU A 47 -5.48 -8.67 0.25
N LEU A 48 -5.75 -9.29 1.41
CA LEU A 48 -5.64 -10.75 1.54
C LEU A 48 -6.58 -11.48 0.57
N ALA A 49 -7.81 -10.98 0.41
CA ALA A 49 -8.77 -11.53 -0.55
C ALA A 49 -8.29 -11.39 -2.00
N LYS A 50 -7.76 -10.22 -2.39
CA LYS A 50 -7.18 -9.98 -3.72
C LYS A 50 -6.01 -10.94 -3.99
N LEU A 51 -5.06 -11.08 -3.07
CA LEU A 51 -3.91 -11.97 -3.21
C LEU A 51 -4.33 -13.44 -3.35
N LYS A 52 -5.32 -13.89 -2.59
CA LYS A 52 -5.86 -15.25 -2.73
C LYS A 52 -6.59 -15.49 -4.05
N ALA A 53 -7.26 -14.47 -4.59
CA ALA A 53 -7.91 -14.55 -5.90
C ALA A 53 -6.89 -14.75 -7.04
N GLU A 54 -5.66 -14.23 -6.87
CA GLU A 54 -4.51 -14.46 -7.77
C GLU A 54 -3.74 -15.76 -7.47
N ASN A 55 -4.29 -16.64 -6.62
CA ASN A 55 -3.67 -17.90 -6.22
C ASN A 55 -2.29 -17.75 -5.52
N ILE A 56 -2.02 -16.60 -4.92
CA ILE A 56 -0.79 -16.37 -4.17
C ILE A 56 -0.88 -17.11 -2.82
N LYS A 57 0.14 -17.91 -2.51
CA LYS A 57 0.27 -18.56 -1.20
C LYS A 57 0.65 -17.51 -0.14
N LEU A 58 -0.01 -17.55 1.00
CA LEU A 58 0.21 -16.60 2.09
C LEU A 58 0.71 -17.31 3.34
N GLY A 59 1.83 -16.81 3.88
CA GLY A 59 2.42 -17.32 5.12
C GLY A 59 2.59 -16.25 6.18
N ILE A 60 2.45 -16.62 7.43
CA ILE A 60 2.83 -15.80 8.58
C ILE A 60 4.14 -16.31 9.16
N ALA A 61 5.14 -15.43 9.27
CA ALA A 61 6.37 -15.67 9.99
C ALA A 61 6.52 -14.64 11.12
N SER A 62 6.13 -14.98 12.34
CA SER A 62 6.02 -14.06 13.47
C SER A 62 6.94 -14.43 14.64
N SER A 63 7.61 -13.45 15.23
CA SER A 63 8.32 -13.61 16.52
C SER A 63 7.38 -13.68 17.74
N LYS A 64 6.08 -13.63 17.51
CA LYS A 64 5.05 -13.84 18.53
C LYS A 64 4.84 -15.35 18.75
N PRO A 65 4.53 -15.81 19.98
CA PRO A 65 4.16 -17.22 20.21
C PRO A 65 3.05 -17.70 19.29
N GLN A 66 3.16 -18.96 18.84
CA GLN A 66 2.23 -19.57 17.87
C GLN A 66 0.76 -19.39 18.28
N ASP A 67 0.42 -19.75 19.52
CA ASP A 67 -0.96 -19.68 20.03
C ASP A 67 -1.52 -18.25 20.00
N TYR A 68 -0.66 -17.23 20.21
CA TYR A 68 -1.07 -15.84 20.17
C TYR A 68 -1.29 -15.36 18.74
N VAL A 69 -0.47 -15.82 17.79
CA VAL A 69 -0.68 -15.51 16.37
C VAL A 69 -2.01 -16.08 15.92
N GLU A 70 -2.26 -17.35 16.20
CA GLU A 70 -3.49 -18.01 15.80
C GLU A 70 -4.73 -17.35 16.42
N ALA A 71 -4.69 -17.07 17.73
CA ALA A 71 -5.79 -16.39 18.41
C ALA A 71 -6.11 -15.01 17.83
N LEU A 72 -5.08 -14.24 17.41
CA LEU A 72 -5.28 -12.96 16.75
C LEU A 72 -5.90 -13.11 15.35
N LEU A 73 -5.42 -14.06 14.56
CA LEU A 73 -5.95 -14.30 13.22
C LEU A 73 -7.40 -14.77 13.25
N ASP A 74 -7.75 -15.60 14.23
CA ASP A 74 -9.12 -16.05 14.49
C ASP A 74 -10.01 -14.86 14.94
N HIS A 75 -9.51 -14.03 15.87
CA HIS A 75 -10.22 -12.85 16.37
C HIS A 75 -10.56 -11.85 15.24
N TYR A 76 -9.61 -11.62 14.31
CA TYR A 76 -9.83 -10.75 13.16
C TYR A 76 -10.60 -11.41 12.02
N GLY A 77 -10.81 -12.71 12.05
CA GLY A 77 -11.47 -13.48 10.99
C GLY A 77 -10.66 -13.51 9.69
N VAL A 78 -9.33 -13.59 9.80
CA VAL A 78 -8.42 -13.62 8.65
C VAL A 78 -7.57 -14.89 8.56
N LYS A 79 -7.68 -15.81 9.52
CA LYS A 79 -6.87 -17.02 9.57
C LYS A 79 -6.96 -17.86 8.30
N SER A 80 -8.16 -17.96 7.72
CA SER A 80 -8.42 -18.76 6.52
C SER A 80 -7.73 -18.28 5.25
N TYR A 81 -7.19 -17.08 5.24
CA TYR A 81 -6.39 -16.59 4.09
C TYR A 81 -4.98 -17.16 4.08
N PHE A 82 -4.45 -17.62 5.22
CA PHE A 82 -3.07 -18.07 5.33
C PHE A 82 -2.95 -19.58 5.15
N ASP A 83 -2.06 -19.99 4.27
CA ASP A 83 -1.76 -21.39 3.99
C ASP A 83 -0.82 -21.96 5.07
N VAL A 84 0.05 -21.13 5.66
CA VAL A 84 0.98 -21.51 6.73
C VAL A 84 1.07 -20.41 7.79
N ILE A 85 1.13 -20.81 9.05
CA ILE A 85 1.28 -19.90 10.18
C ILE A 85 2.43 -20.38 11.06
N CYS A 86 3.54 -19.61 11.09
CA CYS A 86 4.72 -19.87 11.88
C CYS A 86 4.94 -18.79 12.95
N GLY A 87 4.59 -19.11 14.18
CA GLY A 87 4.98 -18.35 15.38
C GLY A 87 6.17 -19.00 16.08
N VAL A 88 6.68 -18.39 17.16
CA VAL A 88 7.69 -18.99 18.02
C VAL A 88 7.06 -20.10 18.85
N THR A 89 7.73 -21.26 18.96
CA THR A 89 7.34 -22.30 19.90
C THR A 89 7.88 -22.00 21.30
N PHE A 90 7.11 -22.25 22.34
CA PHE A 90 7.51 -21.95 23.74
C PHE A 90 8.79 -22.69 24.22
N SER A 91 9.21 -23.72 23.51
CA SER A 91 10.44 -24.46 23.80
C SER A 91 11.70 -23.83 23.20
N ALA A 92 11.56 -22.82 22.32
CA ALA A 92 12.66 -22.15 21.65
C ALA A 92 12.73 -20.69 22.13
N ASP A 93 13.32 -20.44 23.30
CA ASP A 93 13.38 -19.10 23.93
C ASP A 93 14.08 -18.01 23.10
N CYS A 94 14.69 -18.36 21.95
CA CYS A 94 15.37 -17.41 21.06
C CYS A 94 15.37 -17.86 19.58
N GLU A 95 14.25 -18.29 19.02
CA GLU A 95 14.19 -18.56 17.58
C GLU A 95 14.39 -17.24 16.80
N SER A 96 15.41 -17.16 15.96
CA SER A 96 15.67 -15.97 15.14
C SER A 96 14.56 -15.76 14.10
N LYS A 97 14.34 -14.51 13.70
CA LYS A 97 13.39 -14.21 12.62
C LYS A 97 13.73 -14.98 11.35
N ALA A 98 15.03 -15.11 11.04
CA ALA A 98 15.49 -15.87 9.88
C ALA A 98 15.08 -17.36 9.95
N ASN A 99 15.16 -17.99 11.10
CA ASN A 99 14.76 -19.40 11.28
C ASN A 99 13.24 -19.58 11.12
N ILE A 100 12.45 -18.65 11.66
CA ILE A 100 10.98 -18.67 11.51
C ILE A 100 10.60 -18.53 10.05
N ILE A 101 11.24 -17.62 9.31
CA ILE A 101 11.02 -17.43 7.86
C ILE A 101 11.41 -18.72 7.12
N SER A 102 12.59 -19.29 7.40
CA SER A 102 13.04 -20.55 6.76
C SER A 102 12.04 -21.68 6.96
N ARG A 103 11.49 -21.82 8.17
CA ARG A 103 10.46 -22.81 8.48
C ARG A 103 9.16 -22.53 7.70
N CYS A 104 8.74 -21.28 7.65
CA CYS A 104 7.55 -20.87 6.91
C CYS A 104 7.67 -21.20 5.41
N LEU A 105 8.82 -20.89 4.77
CA LEU A 105 9.10 -21.24 3.38
C LEU A 105 9.00 -22.74 3.13
N LYS A 106 9.62 -23.52 4.01
CA LYS A 106 9.59 -24.98 3.90
C LYS A 106 8.17 -25.55 3.99
N GLU A 107 7.36 -25.03 4.91
CA GLU A 107 5.97 -25.47 5.07
C GLU A 107 5.07 -24.99 3.93
N LEU A 108 5.37 -23.81 3.31
CA LEU A 108 4.70 -23.31 2.10
C LEU A 108 5.11 -24.08 0.83
N ASP A 109 6.16 -24.91 0.91
CA ASP A 109 6.78 -25.57 -0.25
C ASP A 109 7.10 -24.55 -1.35
N THR A 110 7.95 -23.55 -0.99
CA THR A 110 8.37 -22.46 -1.88
C THR A 110 9.83 -22.07 -1.60
N SER A 111 10.46 -21.39 -2.57
CA SER A 111 11.82 -20.90 -2.46
C SER A 111 11.89 -19.39 -2.17
N GLY A 112 13.07 -18.91 -1.77
CA GLY A 112 13.27 -17.49 -1.46
C GLY A 112 13.05 -16.58 -2.68
N ASN A 113 13.48 -16.98 -3.86
CA ASN A 113 13.34 -16.22 -5.10
C ASN A 113 11.89 -16.17 -5.65
N GLU A 114 10.99 -17.00 -5.12
CA GLU A 114 9.55 -17.00 -5.45
C GLU A 114 8.71 -16.35 -4.36
N SER A 115 9.36 -15.73 -3.39
CA SER A 115 8.71 -15.23 -2.18
C SER A 115 9.08 -13.78 -1.89
N ILE A 116 8.17 -13.07 -1.27
CA ILE A 116 8.40 -11.71 -0.77
C ILE A 116 8.06 -11.66 0.71
N MET A 117 8.97 -11.12 1.52
CA MET A 117 8.73 -10.85 2.93
C MET A 117 8.20 -9.44 3.11
N VAL A 118 7.01 -9.31 3.69
CA VAL A 118 6.42 -8.02 4.07
C VAL A 118 6.57 -7.82 5.57
N GLY A 119 7.19 -6.72 5.97
CA GLY A 119 7.42 -6.46 7.40
C GLY A 119 7.56 -4.98 7.74
N ASP A 120 7.39 -4.65 9.02
CA ASP A 120 7.40 -3.29 9.51
C ASP A 120 8.64 -2.95 10.35
N LYS A 121 9.61 -3.89 10.46
CA LYS A 121 10.85 -3.68 11.21
C LYS A 121 12.06 -4.24 10.47
N LYS A 122 13.24 -3.65 10.74
CA LYS A 122 14.51 -4.13 10.19
C LYS A 122 14.74 -5.63 10.36
N TYR A 123 14.26 -6.22 11.45
CA TYR A 123 14.41 -7.65 11.73
C TYR A 123 13.70 -8.53 10.69
N ASP A 124 12.60 -8.04 10.11
CA ASP A 124 11.88 -8.72 9.04
C ASP A 124 12.71 -8.71 7.75
N ILE A 125 13.30 -7.56 7.45
CA ILE A 125 14.18 -7.36 6.28
C ILE A 125 15.46 -8.17 6.41
N GLU A 126 16.14 -8.09 7.56
CA GLU A 126 17.35 -8.86 7.84
C GLU A 126 17.09 -10.38 7.80
N GLY A 127 15.94 -10.81 8.33
CA GLY A 127 15.51 -12.21 8.27
C GLY A 127 15.19 -12.69 6.87
N ALA A 128 14.59 -11.85 6.04
CA ALA A 128 14.34 -12.11 4.62
C ALA A 128 15.66 -12.25 3.85
N LYS A 129 16.57 -11.31 4.04
CA LYS A 129 17.91 -11.32 3.41
C LYS A 129 18.69 -12.59 3.74
N ALA A 130 18.63 -13.06 4.99
CA ALA A 130 19.28 -14.31 5.40
C ALA A 130 18.72 -15.56 4.71
N ASN A 131 17.51 -15.48 4.16
CA ASN A 131 16.84 -16.53 3.40
C ASN A 131 16.81 -16.25 1.89
N MET A 132 17.55 -15.24 1.41
CA MET A 132 17.55 -14.83 0.00
C MET A 132 16.17 -14.47 -0.55
N ILE A 133 15.33 -13.84 0.29
CA ILE A 133 13.99 -13.37 -0.05
C ILE A 133 14.05 -11.86 -0.28
N ASP A 134 13.41 -11.38 -1.33
CA ASP A 134 13.11 -9.96 -1.49
C ASP A 134 12.19 -9.48 -0.37
N SER A 135 12.36 -8.23 0.06
CA SER A 135 11.62 -7.70 1.19
C SER A 135 11.01 -6.35 0.93
N VAL A 136 9.85 -6.13 1.55
CA VAL A 136 9.08 -4.89 1.52
C VAL A 136 8.97 -4.35 2.94
N GLY A 137 9.50 -3.16 3.17
CA GLY A 137 9.26 -2.40 4.41
C GLY A 137 7.96 -1.61 4.29
N VAL A 138 7.04 -1.73 5.26
CA VAL A 138 5.75 -1.03 5.24
C VAL A 138 5.75 0.18 6.15
N LEU A 139 5.32 1.36 5.65
CA LEU A 139 5.39 2.63 6.39
C LEU A 139 4.22 2.86 7.36
N TRP A 140 3.16 2.09 7.29
CA TRP A 140 2.04 2.16 8.26
C TRP A 140 2.30 1.37 9.55
N GLY A 141 3.46 0.70 9.68
CA GLY A 141 3.90 0.01 10.87
C GLY A 141 4.83 0.85 11.75
N TYR A 142 5.79 0.21 12.41
CA TYR A 142 6.70 0.84 13.38
C TYR A 142 8.07 1.21 12.81
N GLY A 143 8.39 0.84 11.57
CA GLY A 143 9.63 1.18 10.88
C GLY A 143 9.55 2.47 10.09
N ASN A 144 10.66 2.83 9.44
CA ASN A 144 10.75 3.99 8.57
C ASN A 144 11.73 3.73 7.41
N ARG A 145 11.73 4.63 6.42
CA ARG A 145 12.56 4.49 5.21
C ARG A 145 14.05 4.32 5.51
N VAL A 146 14.58 5.06 6.49
CA VAL A 146 16.02 4.98 6.84
C VAL A 146 16.36 3.62 7.44
N GLU A 147 15.49 3.10 8.33
CA GLU A 147 15.64 1.77 8.92
C GLU A 147 15.59 0.68 7.83
N PHE A 148 14.65 0.77 6.91
CA PHE A 148 14.47 -0.21 5.83
C PHE A 148 15.61 -0.18 4.83
N ALA A 149 16.05 1.00 4.39
CA ALA A 149 17.21 1.14 3.50
C ALA A 149 18.49 0.60 4.15
N GLY A 150 18.73 0.93 5.43
CA GLY A 150 19.87 0.41 6.19
C GLY A 150 19.86 -1.11 6.37
N ALA A 151 18.69 -1.73 6.44
CA ALA A 151 18.53 -3.19 6.50
C ALA A 151 18.60 -3.87 5.13
N GLY A 152 18.47 -3.12 4.02
CA GLY A 152 18.52 -3.60 2.65
C GLY A 152 17.18 -4.10 2.13
N ALA A 153 16.08 -3.45 2.51
CA ALA A 153 14.77 -3.70 1.89
C ALA A 153 14.83 -3.38 0.39
N LYS A 154 14.27 -4.25 -0.43
CA LYS A 154 14.18 -4.02 -1.88
C LYS A 154 13.13 -2.96 -2.20
N PHE A 155 11.99 -3.02 -1.54
CA PHE A 155 10.88 -2.09 -1.72
C PHE A 155 10.44 -1.46 -0.41
N VAL A 156 9.82 -0.27 -0.51
CA VAL A 156 9.14 0.38 0.59
C VAL A 156 7.72 0.71 0.16
N ALA A 157 6.74 0.09 0.81
CA ALA A 157 5.33 0.33 0.55
C ALA A 157 4.80 1.47 1.43
N GLU A 158 4.12 2.42 0.81
CA GLU A 158 3.50 3.57 1.49
C GLU A 158 2.06 3.29 1.89
N LYS A 159 1.36 2.52 1.07
CA LYS A 159 -0.03 2.13 1.25
C LYS A 159 -0.22 0.62 1.06
N ILE A 160 -1.33 0.11 1.56
CA ILE A 160 -1.61 -1.34 1.59
C ILE A 160 -1.70 -1.93 0.19
N ASP A 161 -2.29 -1.21 -0.77
CA ASP A 161 -2.41 -1.69 -2.15
C ASP A 161 -1.07 -1.82 -2.89
N ASP A 162 0.00 -1.15 -2.44
CA ASP A 162 1.34 -1.33 -3.02
C ASP A 162 1.81 -2.79 -2.89
N ILE A 163 1.43 -3.49 -1.81
CA ILE A 163 1.78 -4.90 -1.62
C ILE A 163 1.21 -5.77 -2.74
N PHE A 164 -0.03 -5.50 -3.17
CA PHE A 164 -0.63 -6.24 -4.28
C PHE A 164 0.11 -6.00 -5.59
N SER A 165 0.44 -4.76 -5.89
CA SER A 165 1.19 -4.39 -7.09
C SER A 165 2.60 -4.99 -7.09
N ILE A 166 3.31 -4.96 -5.94
CA ILE A 166 4.63 -5.58 -5.80
C ILE A 166 4.55 -7.10 -6.01
N ALA A 167 3.55 -7.76 -5.40
CA ALA A 167 3.39 -9.21 -5.51
C ALA A 167 3.10 -9.69 -6.94
N LEU A 168 2.44 -8.86 -7.76
CA LEU A 168 2.14 -9.14 -9.16
C LEU A 168 3.19 -8.62 -10.15
N GLY A 169 4.24 -7.95 -9.66
CA GLY A 169 5.28 -7.41 -10.53
C GLY A 169 4.89 -6.11 -11.26
N TYR A 170 3.87 -5.39 -10.79
CA TYR A 170 3.37 -4.16 -11.42
C TYR A 170 3.79 -2.87 -10.67
N PHE A 171 4.65 -3.00 -9.68
CA PHE A 171 5.06 -1.89 -8.85
C PHE A 171 6.34 -1.23 -9.40
N GLU A 172 6.30 0.09 -9.48
CA GLU A 172 7.46 0.93 -9.81
C GLU A 172 7.70 1.90 -8.66
N GLN A 173 8.93 1.98 -8.18
CA GLN A 173 9.28 2.87 -7.08
C GLN A 173 10.10 4.05 -7.56
N THR A 174 9.56 5.27 -7.42
CA THR A 174 10.27 6.51 -7.77
C THR A 174 11.56 6.64 -6.93
N GLN A 175 12.67 6.81 -7.61
CA GLN A 175 14.01 7.02 -7.04
C GLN A 175 14.43 8.49 -7.11
N GLU A 176 14.13 9.14 -8.21
CA GLU A 176 14.51 10.52 -8.50
C GLU A 176 13.41 11.19 -9.33
N VAL A 177 13.15 12.47 -9.07
CA VAL A 177 12.23 13.31 -9.85
C VAL A 177 13.01 14.47 -10.41
N GLN A 178 13.03 14.63 -11.73
CA GLN A 178 13.65 15.76 -12.41
C GLN A 178 12.58 16.61 -13.08
N GLY A 179 12.31 17.81 -12.53
CA GLY A 179 11.41 18.77 -13.16
C GLY A 179 11.95 19.26 -14.49
N ILE A 180 11.11 19.24 -15.54
CA ILE A 180 11.44 19.69 -16.90
C ILE A 180 10.74 21.01 -17.22
N PHE A 181 9.45 21.12 -16.89
CA PHE A 181 8.63 22.29 -17.18
C PHE A 181 7.57 22.47 -16.09
N SER A 182 7.35 23.74 -15.69
CA SER A 182 6.26 24.10 -14.78
C SER A 182 5.46 25.25 -15.42
N GLY A 183 4.20 24.96 -15.72
CA GLY A 183 3.27 25.86 -16.40
C GLY A 183 2.11 26.29 -15.52
N ARG A 184 1.14 26.98 -16.14
CA ARG A 184 -0.11 27.38 -15.45
C ARG A 184 -1.10 26.23 -15.26
N ILE A 185 -0.97 25.18 -16.06
CA ILE A 185 -1.96 24.09 -16.14
C ILE A 185 -1.30 22.75 -15.84
N ILE A 186 -0.11 22.54 -16.39
CA ILE A 186 0.62 21.28 -16.28
C ILE A 186 2.01 21.52 -15.73
N ASP A 187 2.48 20.55 -14.97
CA ASP A 187 3.90 20.35 -14.68
C ASP A 187 4.37 19.09 -15.40
N VAL A 188 5.62 19.11 -15.89
CA VAL A 188 6.24 17.98 -16.58
C VAL A 188 7.54 17.65 -15.88
N HIS A 189 7.72 16.38 -15.59
CA HIS A 189 8.95 15.88 -14.97
C HIS A 189 9.35 14.53 -15.58
N ASN A 190 10.63 14.19 -15.43
CA ASN A 190 11.15 12.86 -15.72
C ASN A 190 11.51 12.17 -14.42
N ASP A 191 10.90 11.03 -14.18
CA ASP A 191 11.15 10.23 -12.99
C ASP A 191 12.03 9.03 -13.33
N LYS A 192 13.07 8.81 -12.54
CA LYS A 192 13.74 7.51 -12.52
C LYS A 192 13.00 6.59 -11.57
N VAL A 193 12.53 5.49 -12.09
CA VAL A 193 11.80 4.48 -11.31
C VAL A 193 12.56 3.17 -11.29
N MET A 194 12.55 2.51 -10.14
CA MET A 194 13.03 1.15 -9.99
C MET A 194 11.88 0.18 -10.28
N LEU A 195 12.08 -0.70 -11.23
CA LEU A 195 11.17 -1.78 -11.59
C LEU A 195 11.28 -2.92 -10.58
N VAL A 196 10.35 -3.87 -10.65
CA VAL A 196 10.30 -5.03 -9.73
C VAL A 196 11.54 -5.92 -9.85
N ASP A 197 12.12 -6.04 -11.06
CA ASP A 197 13.35 -6.78 -11.32
C ASP A 197 14.62 -6.06 -10.82
N GLY A 198 14.50 -4.79 -10.43
CA GLY A 198 15.58 -3.95 -9.93
C GLY A 198 16.21 -3.04 -11.00
N ASP A 199 15.79 -3.14 -12.25
CA ASP A 199 16.24 -2.24 -13.31
C ASP A 199 15.70 -0.82 -13.09
N ILE A 200 16.42 0.17 -13.62
CA ILE A 200 16.02 1.58 -13.59
C ILE A 200 15.48 1.97 -14.97
N ALA A 201 14.30 2.56 -14.97
CA ALA A 201 13.66 3.10 -16.16
C ALA A 201 13.30 4.58 -15.97
N ASP A 202 13.21 5.31 -17.09
CA ASP A 202 12.71 6.68 -17.10
C ASP A 202 11.21 6.69 -17.36
N ARG A 203 10.50 7.65 -16.71
CA ARG A 203 9.07 7.92 -16.93
C ARG A 203 8.89 9.41 -17.15
N GLU A 204 8.42 9.78 -18.35
CA GLU A 204 7.98 11.13 -18.63
C GLU A 204 6.55 11.30 -18.10
N VAL A 205 6.38 12.20 -17.15
CA VAL A 205 5.13 12.40 -16.42
C VAL A 205 4.60 13.79 -16.64
N VAL A 206 3.30 13.91 -16.88
CA VAL A 206 2.59 15.17 -16.98
C VAL A 206 1.58 15.27 -15.85
N ASP A 207 1.83 16.14 -14.89
CA ASP A 207 0.88 16.45 -13.84
C ASP A 207 -0.17 17.44 -14.36
N HIS A 208 -1.43 17.04 -14.27
CA HIS A 208 -2.59 17.84 -14.61
C HIS A 208 -3.62 17.75 -13.47
N PRO A 209 -4.30 18.86 -13.10
CA PRO A 209 -5.25 18.85 -11.97
C PRO A 209 -6.49 17.98 -12.19
N GLY A 210 -6.63 17.40 -13.38
CA GLY A 210 -7.82 16.66 -13.76
C GLY A 210 -8.89 17.59 -14.35
N GLY A 211 -9.99 17.00 -14.76
CA GLY A 211 -11.13 17.71 -15.33
C GLY A 211 -12.40 16.90 -15.21
N VAL A 212 -13.52 17.54 -15.51
CA VAL A 212 -14.84 16.91 -15.59
C VAL A 212 -15.40 17.09 -16.99
N GLY A 213 -16.02 16.03 -17.52
CA GLY A 213 -16.82 16.10 -18.74
C GLY A 213 -18.28 15.78 -18.40
N ILE A 214 -19.21 16.49 -18.96
CA ILE A 214 -20.62 16.39 -18.65
C ILE A 214 -21.41 15.95 -19.89
N ILE A 215 -22.16 14.86 -19.77
CA ILE A 215 -23.13 14.47 -20.79
C ILE A 215 -24.48 15.02 -20.36
N GLY A 216 -24.86 16.18 -20.94
CA GLY A 216 -26.15 16.82 -20.70
C GLY A 216 -27.19 16.26 -21.67
N LEU A 217 -28.32 15.79 -21.13
CA LEU A 217 -29.49 15.33 -21.91
C LEU A 217 -30.67 16.27 -21.68
N THR A 218 -31.36 16.63 -22.75
CA THR A 218 -32.64 17.33 -22.68
C THR A 218 -33.81 16.34 -22.42
N ASP A 219 -35.00 16.87 -22.15
CA ASP A 219 -36.23 16.08 -22.01
C ASP A 219 -36.60 15.30 -23.28
N GLU A 220 -36.11 15.78 -24.42
CA GLU A 220 -36.30 15.15 -25.74
C GLU A 220 -35.19 14.12 -26.06
N ASN A 221 -34.30 13.79 -25.08
CA ASN A 221 -33.15 12.92 -25.25
C ASN A 221 -32.10 13.41 -26.27
N GLU A 222 -31.95 14.72 -26.39
CA GLU A 222 -30.90 15.33 -27.19
C GLU A 222 -29.67 15.59 -26.32
N ILE A 223 -28.47 15.42 -26.88
CA ILE A 223 -27.21 15.69 -26.22
C ILE A 223 -26.83 17.16 -26.40
N LEU A 224 -26.54 17.84 -25.31
CA LEU A 224 -25.98 19.20 -25.32
C LEU A 224 -24.51 19.17 -25.67
N LEU A 225 -24.13 19.86 -26.72
CA LEU A 225 -22.73 20.03 -27.12
C LEU A 225 -22.37 21.51 -27.15
N VAL A 226 -21.15 21.80 -26.79
CA VAL A 226 -20.53 23.13 -26.94
C VAL A 226 -19.69 23.17 -28.21
N ARG A 227 -19.62 24.33 -28.85
CA ARG A 227 -18.81 24.56 -30.04
C ARG A 227 -17.64 25.44 -29.69
N GLN A 228 -16.42 24.90 -29.74
CA GLN A 228 -15.22 25.58 -29.29
C GLN A 228 -14.07 25.48 -30.31
N PHE A 229 -13.31 26.58 -30.48
CA PHE A 229 -12.05 26.54 -31.25
C PHE A 229 -10.93 25.96 -30.39
N ARG A 230 -10.37 24.83 -30.83
CA ARG A 230 -9.25 24.19 -30.16
C ARG A 230 -7.94 24.51 -30.89
N TYR A 231 -7.15 25.39 -30.27
CA TYR A 231 -5.90 25.90 -30.84
C TYR A 231 -4.92 24.82 -31.29
N PRO A 232 -4.72 23.69 -30.58
CA PRO A 232 -3.81 22.63 -31.03
C PRO A 232 -4.21 22.02 -32.37
N TYR A 233 -5.49 21.91 -32.63
CA TYR A 233 -6.04 21.35 -33.89
C TYR A 233 -6.27 22.38 -34.96
N LYS A 234 -6.23 23.69 -34.60
CA LYS A 234 -6.59 24.81 -35.50
C LYS A 234 -8.01 24.71 -36.08
N GLU A 235 -8.89 24.05 -35.36
CA GLU A 235 -10.26 23.75 -35.80
C GLU A 235 -11.28 24.11 -34.73
N THR A 236 -12.52 24.33 -35.19
CA THR A 236 -13.67 24.47 -34.31
C THR A 236 -14.37 23.12 -34.27
N ILE A 237 -14.46 22.55 -33.09
CA ILE A 237 -15.07 21.23 -32.87
C ILE A 237 -16.28 21.32 -31.94
N TYR A 238 -17.12 20.29 -32.00
CA TYR A 238 -18.19 20.07 -31.03
C TYR A 238 -17.71 19.09 -30.00
N GLU A 239 -17.94 19.40 -28.74
CA GLU A 239 -17.54 18.58 -27.61
C GLU A 239 -18.58 18.66 -26.49
N ILE A 240 -18.56 17.70 -25.58
CA ILE A 240 -19.37 17.78 -24.37
C ILE A 240 -18.86 18.96 -23.50
N PRO A 241 -19.73 19.61 -22.71
CA PRO A 241 -19.30 20.60 -21.71
C PRO A 241 -18.26 19.96 -20.79
N ALA A 242 -17.15 20.67 -20.59
CA ALA A 242 -16.02 20.13 -19.82
C ALA A 242 -15.16 21.26 -19.22
N GLY A 243 -14.69 21.05 -18.01
CA GLY A 243 -13.82 22.01 -17.37
C GLY A 243 -12.77 21.39 -16.47
N LYS A 244 -11.81 22.19 -16.05
CA LYS A 244 -10.74 21.74 -15.16
C LYS A 244 -11.21 21.78 -13.71
N LEU A 245 -10.69 20.83 -12.92
CA LEU A 245 -10.85 20.87 -11.48
C LEU A 245 -9.99 21.98 -10.87
N GLU A 246 -10.55 22.74 -9.96
CA GLU A 246 -9.79 23.59 -9.05
C GLU A 246 -9.16 22.75 -7.94
N LYS A 247 -8.10 23.25 -7.33
CA LYS A 247 -7.37 22.49 -6.30
C LYS A 247 -8.27 22.12 -5.12
N GLY A 248 -8.55 20.82 -4.98
CA GLY A 248 -9.41 20.27 -3.93
C GLY A 248 -10.91 20.43 -4.18
N GLU A 249 -11.31 20.80 -5.40
CA GLU A 249 -12.71 20.89 -5.80
C GLU A 249 -13.30 19.48 -5.94
N ASP A 250 -14.52 19.30 -5.44
CA ASP A 250 -15.27 18.08 -5.64
C ASP A 250 -15.71 17.95 -7.10
N PRO A 251 -15.43 16.82 -7.79
CA PRO A 251 -15.72 16.67 -9.22
C PRO A 251 -17.19 16.88 -9.58
N ARG A 252 -18.12 16.50 -8.70
CA ARG A 252 -19.55 16.71 -8.94
C ARG A 252 -19.91 18.19 -8.90
N GLN A 253 -19.33 18.96 -7.98
CA GLN A 253 -19.56 20.41 -7.89
C GLN A 253 -18.94 21.13 -9.08
N ALA A 254 -17.73 20.73 -9.49
CA ALA A 254 -17.09 21.24 -10.72
C ALA A 254 -17.97 20.98 -11.95
N GLY A 255 -18.52 19.78 -12.08
CA GLY A 255 -19.40 19.44 -13.20
C GLY A 255 -20.67 20.30 -13.24
N ILE A 256 -21.30 20.55 -12.10
CA ILE A 256 -22.49 21.42 -12.01
C ILE A 256 -22.14 22.86 -12.42
N ARG A 257 -21.02 23.38 -11.94
CA ARG A 257 -20.50 24.72 -12.25
C ARG A 257 -20.21 24.87 -13.73
N GLU A 258 -19.38 24.00 -14.29
CA GLU A 258 -18.99 24.04 -15.72
C GLU A 258 -20.18 23.88 -16.66
N PHE A 259 -21.11 22.98 -16.35
CA PHE A 259 -22.33 22.81 -17.14
C PHE A 259 -23.18 24.10 -17.17
N SER A 260 -23.32 24.77 -16.04
CA SER A 260 -24.05 26.04 -15.97
C SER A 260 -23.32 27.17 -16.71
N GLU A 261 -22.00 27.22 -16.65
CA GLU A 261 -21.18 28.26 -17.28
C GLU A 261 -21.16 28.10 -18.80
N GLU A 262 -20.98 26.89 -19.31
CA GLU A 262 -20.84 26.63 -20.76
C GLU A 262 -22.16 26.49 -21.49
N CYS A 263 -23.19 25.91 -20.87
CA CYS A 263 -24.50 25.69 -21.50
C CYS A 263 -25.55 26.73 -21.13
N GLY A 264 -25.34 27.50 -20.06
CA GLY A 264 -26.36 28.39 -19.50
C GLY A 264 -27.56 27.66 -18.92
N ALA A 265 -27.47 26.35 -18.72
CA ALA A 265 -28.55 25.46 -18.28
C ALA A 265 -28.31 24.99 -16.84
N LYS A 266 -29.38 24.51 -16.20
CA LYS A 266 -29.32 23.86 -14.89
C LYS A 266 -29.82 22.43 -15.03
N ALA A 267 -29.02 21.47 -14.57
CA ALA A 267 -29.47 20.08 -14.53
C ALA A 267 -30.34 19.84 -13.31
N GLU A 268 -31.47 19.16 -13.48
CA GLU A 268 -32.35 18.72 -12.38
C GLU A 268 -31.81 17.47 -11.69
N VAL A 269 -31.22 16.57 -12.46
CA VAL A 269 -30.57 15.35 -11.99
C VAL A 269 -29.10 15.36 -12.42
N PHE A 270 -28.22 15.01 -11.51
CA PHE A 270 -26.78 14.95 -11.77
C PHE A 270 -26.20 13.67 -11.17
N GLU A 271 -25.79 12.73 -12.02
CA GLU A 271 -25.25 11.44 -11.63
C GLU A 271 -23.80 11.28 -12.09
N SER A 272 -22.98 10.59 -11.28
CA SER A 272 -21.61 10.25 -11.67
C SER A 272 -21.62 9.00 -12.54
N LEU A 273 -20.93 9.06 -13.67
CA LEU A 273 -20.72 7.93 -14.58
C LEU A 273 -19.39 7.21 -14.31
N GLY A 274 -18.57 7.71 -13.37
CA GLY A 274 -17.27 7.16 -13.02
C GLY A 274 -16.10 8.05 -13.44
N GLU A 275 -14.92 7.47 -13.38
CA GLU A 275 -13.65 8.13 -13.70
C GLU A 275 -12.97 7.45 -14.87
N ILE A 276 -12.29 8.22 -15.69
CA ILE A 276 -11.49 7.73 -16.81
C ILE A 276 -10.08 8.35 -16.78
N TYR A 277 -9.11 7.59 -17.21
CA TYR A 277 -7.75 8.02 -17.45
C TYR A 277 -7.53 8.13 -18.97
N PRO A 278 -7.65 9.33 -19.55
CA PRO A 278 -7.61 9.51 -21.02
C PRO A 278 -6.22 9.20 -21.60
N SER A 279 -5.19 9.33 -20.78
CA SER A 279 -3.81 9.07 -21.21
C SER A 279 -2.96 8.57 -20.03
N PRO A 280 -3.13 7.29 -19.63
CA PRO A 280 -2.41 6.74 -18.49
C PRO A 280 -0.93 6.41 -18.81
N GLY A 281 -0.46 6.64 -20.02
CA GLY A 281 0.86 6.25 -20.47
C GLY A 281 1.90 7.38 -20.57
N TYR A 282 1.58 8.60 -20.12
CA TYR A 282 2.51 9.73 -20.01
C TYR A 282 2.17 10.69 -18.90
#